data_d5e3ac833bae18637bd14ac689918aa0
#
_entry.id   d5e3ac833bae18637bd14ac689918aa0
#
_cell.length_a   1.000
_cell.length_b   1.000
_cell.length_c   1.000
_cell.angle_alpha   90.00
_cell.angle_beta   90.00
_cell.angle_gamma   90.00
#
_symmetry.space_group_name_H-M   'P 1'
#
loop_
_entity.id
_entity.type
_entity.pdbx_description
1 polymer ?
#
loop_
_entity_poly.entity_id
_entity_poly.type
_entity_poly.pdbx_seq_one_letter_code
_entity_poly.pdbx_strand_id
1 'polypeptide(L)'
;MMNIKQAKQEIVDTVQAYLLKNEYGEYVIPRVHQRPVLLLGAPGIGKTQIMEQAARECKVALVAYTITHHTRQSAIGLPFISKKEYGGKEYSATEYTMSEIVASIYDRMRETGLTEGILFIYEINCVSETLAPAMLQFLQCKTFGNHEIPEGWVIVAAGNPPEYNKSVRDFDVVTLDRVKKIMVEPDYRIWKEYAYKENIHPAILSYLELRSNCFYQMETTIDGRQFATPRGWEDLSRMMEVYERLNKNITKEVVGQYIQHERISVEFAEYYELYQKYQQDYQIAEILKGKPSEAMVKKVSHAPFDERVSVVNLLFSGVRQAVREVVLQEEVLEKVFEILKLLKEPQEGGKLLERLGDYVDNLRMEREQKQKEGLLERREDRMIRKALDLLENYRLLLKKESGESWEEAFDILRSAFGETRGEWEEAWDQAAASLECAFDFMEAAFYNSQEMVIFVSGINTDYSCVRFLETYECERYIHYNKDLLFEDAGAQIRKRIEEL
;
A
#
# COMPACT_ATOMS: atom_id res chain seq x y z
N MET A 1 -7.96 11.93 -17.94
CA MET A 1 -6.92 11.03 -17.40
C MET A 1 -7.30 10.65 -15.98
N MET A 2 -6.85 9.54 -15.47
CA MET A 2 -7.22 9.02 -14.14
C MET A 2 -6.06 9.19 -13.17
N ASN A 3 -6.34 9.39 -11.89
CA ASN A 3 -5.33 9.21 -10.85
C ASN A 3 -5.13 7.70 -10.54
N ILE A 4 -4.10 7.39 -9.74
CA ILE A 4 -3.72 6.00 -9.45
C ILE A 4 -4.81 5.22 -8.70
N LYS A 5 -5.61 5.87 -7.83
CA LYS A 5 -6.71 5.26 -7.07
C LYS A 5 -7.88 4.89 -7.99
N GLN A 6 -8.23 5.81 -8.91
CA GLN A 6 -9.26 5.55 -9.93
C GLN A 6 -8.83 4.43 -10.88
N ALA A 7 -7.55 4.42 -11.30
CA ALA A 7 -7.01 3.36 -12.15
C ALA A 7 -7.04 2.00 -11.43
N LYS A 8 -6.68 1.94 -10.14
CA LYS A 8 -6.82 0.72 -9.33
C LYS A 8 -8.26 0.23 -9.30
N GLN A 9 -9.22 1.11 -9.01
CA GLN A 9 -10.63 0.74 -8.94
C GLN A 9 -11.14 0.20 -10.29
N GLU A 10 -10.80 0.86 -11.38
CA GLU A 10 -11.16 0.42 -12.73
C GLU A 10 -10.59 -0.96 -13.10
N ILE A 11 -9.40 -1.29 -12.57
CA ILE A 11 -8.80 -2.62 -12.73
C ILE A 11 -9.55 -3.65 -11.89
N VAL A 12 -9.85 -3.33 -10.62
CA VAL A 12 -10.65 -4.20 -9.73
C VAL A 12 -12.01 -4.50 -10.36
N ASP A 13 -12.73 -3.48 -10.81
CA ASP A 13 -14.04 -3.62 -11.47
C ASP A 13 -13.94 -4.48 -12.74
N THR A 14 -12.86 -4.31 -13.52
CA THR A 14 -12.61 -5.11 -14.73
C THR A 14 -12.36 -6.57 -14.39
N VAL A 15 -11.51 -6.84 -13.38
CA VAL A 15 -11.20 -8.20 -12.93
C VAL A 15 -12.48 -8.89 -12.43
N GLN A 16 -13.25 -8.21 -11.58
CA GLN A 16 -14.52 -8.74 -11.07
C GLN A 16 -15.52 -9.03 -12.20
N ALA A 17 -15.67 -8.11 -13.17
CA ALA A 17 -16.55 -8.31 -14.31
C ALA A 17 -16.13 -9.49 -15.20
N TYR A 18 -14.81 -9.68 -15.41
CA TYR A 18 -14.29 -10.76 -16.23
C TYR A 18 -14.30 -12.13 -15.54
N LEU A 19 -14.28 -12.15 -14.20
CA LEU A 19 -14.36 -13.37 -13.40
C LEU A 19 -15.78 -13.72 -12.95
N LEU A 20 -16.77 -12.87 -13.27
CA LEU A 20 -18.18 -13.15 -12.96
C LEU A 20 -18.66 -14.38 -13.72
N LYS A 21 -19.20 -15.35 -12.98
CA LYS A 21 -19.74 -16.61 -13.51
C LYS A 21 -21.25 -16.62 -13.49
N ASN A 22 -21.86 -17.30 -14.46
CA ASN A 22 -23.28 -17.58 -14.50
C ASN A 22 -23.65 -18.77 -13.59
N GLU A 23 -24.93 -19.12 -13.55
CA GLU A 23 -25.46 -20.25 -12.75
C GLU A 23 -24.85 -21.62 -13.12
N TYR A 24 -24.27 -21.73 -14.31
CA TYR A 24 -23.62 -22.95 -14.81
C TYR A 24 -22.11 -22.99 -14.54
N GLY A 25 -21.56 -21.95 -13.87
CA GLY A 25 -20.13 -21.85 -13.58
C GLY A 25 -19.26 -21.33 -14.75
N GLU A 26 -19.89 -20.86 -15.84
CA GLU A 26 -19.20 -20.29 -17.00
C GLU A 26 -19.02 -18.76 -16.84
N TYR A 27 -17.91 -18.21 -17.34
CA TYR A 27 -17.69 -16.76 -17.31
C TYR A 27 -18.74 -16.03 -18.18
N VAL A 28 -19.43 -15.04 -17.59
CA VAL A 28 -20.46 -14.24 -18.28
C VAL A 28 -19.90 -13.52 -19.50
N ILE A 29 -18.66 -13.04 -19.40
CA ILE A 29 -17.93 -12.48 -20.53
C ILE A 29 -16.90 -13.52 -20.99
N PRO A 30 -17.14 -14.20 -22.15
CA PRO A 30 -16.21 -15.19 -22.66
C PRO A 30 -14.82 -14.60 -22.89
N ARG A 31 -13.79 -15.41 -22.70
CA ARG A 31 -12.36 -15.03 -22.80
C ARG A 31 -12.02 -14.23 -24.05
N VAL A 32 -12.61 -14.57 -25.20
CA VAL A 32 -12.40 -13.89 -26.49
C VAL A 32 -12.88 -12.43 -26.49
N HIS A 33 -13.84 -12.09 -25.64
CA HIS A 33 -14.39 -10.74 -25.51
C HIS A 33 -13.78 -9.95 -24.34
N GLN A 34 -12.95 -10.57 -23.52
CA GLN A 34 -12.23 -9.91 -22.45
C GLN A 34 -11.03 -9.15 -23.03
N ARG A 35 -11.10 -7.83 -23.11
CA ARG A 35 -10.00 -7.00 -23.59
C ARG A 35 -8.88 -6.92 -22.55
N PRO A 36 -7.60 -7.14 -22.93
CA PRO A 36 -6.48 -6.85 -22.03
C PRO A 36 -6.49 -5.38 -21.60
N VAL A 37 -6.17 -5.12 -20.34
CA VAL A 37 -6.01 -3.74 -19.84
C VAL A 37 -4.62 -3.23 -20.21
N LEU A 38 -4.53 -2.04 -20.80
CA LEU A 38 -3.29 -1.35 -21.09
C LEU A 38 -3.16 -0.10 -20.22
N LEU A 39 -2.30 -0.19 -19.19
CA LEU A 39 -2.04 0.87 -18.23
C LEU A 39 -0.87 1.72 -18.68
N LEU A 40 -1.11 2.94 -19.12
CA LEU A 40 -0.08 3.88 -19.55
C LEU A 40 0.05 5.03 -18.55
N GLY A 41 1.27 5.36 -18.18
CA GLY A 41 1.52 6.47 -17.25
C GLY A 41 3.01 6.64 -16.98
N ALA A 42 3.34 7.74 -16.34
CA ALA A 42 4.70 8.11 -16.01
C ALA A 42 5.45 7.03 -15.18
N PRO A 43 6.77 6.96 -15.25
CA PRO A 43 7.54 6.03 -14.40
C PRO A 43 7.44 6.42 -12.92
N GLY A 44 7.50 5.43 -12.03
CA GLY A 44 7.57 5.64 -10.59
C GLY A 44 6.26 6.05 -9.89
N ILE A 45 5.10 6.05 -10.58
CA ILE A 45 3.80 6.46 -10.02
C ILE A 45 3.02 5.34 -9.31
N GLY A 46 3.60 4.13 -9.17
CA GLY A 46 2.98 3.03 -8.42
C GLY A 46 2.16 2.04 -9.26
N LYS A 47 2.32 1.99 -10.60
CA LYS A 47 1.58 1.04 -11.48
C LYS A 47 1.68 -0.41 -11.03
N THR A 48 2.82 -0.85 -10.54
CA THR A 48 3.04 -2.20 -10.01
C THR A 48 2.30 -2.42 -8.70
N GLN A 49 2.37 -1.47 -7.79
CA GLN A 49 1.77 -1.57 -6.46
C GLN A 49 0.25 -1.71 -6.52
N ILE A 50 -0.41 -1.01 -7.46
CA ILE A 50 -1.86 -1.16 -7.63
C ILE A 50 -2.26 -2.53 -8.16
N MET A 51 -1.38 -3.25 -8.87
CA MET A 51 -1.66 -4.63 -9.29
C MET A 51 -1.67 -5.59 -8.11
N GLU A 52 -0.70 -5.47 -7.20
CA GLU A 52 -0.68 -6.25 -5.96
C GLU A 52 -1.91 -5.95 -5.09
N GLN A 53 -2.30 -4.68 -5.00
CA GLN A 53 -3.50 -4.27 -4.26
C GLN A 53 -4.78 -4.82 -4.91
N ALA A 54 -4.91 -4.73 -6.23
CA ALA A 54 -6.07 -5.24 -6.97
C ALA A 54 -6.18 -6.77 -6.86
N ALA A 55 -5.06 -7.50 -6.96
CA ALA A 55 -5.05 -8.94 -6.78
C ALA A 55 -5.50 -9.35 -5.38
N ARG A 56 -5.03 -8.66 -4.34
CA ARG A 56 -5.45 -8.89 -2.95
C ARG A 56 -6.95 -8.61 -2.75
N GLU A 57 -7.43 -7.48 -3.25
CA GLU A 57 -8.83 -7.06 -3.13
C GLU A 57 -9.78 -8.03 -3.84
N CYS A 58 -9.40 -8.51 -5.03
CA CYS A 58 -10.15 -9.53 -5.77
C CYS A 58 -9.90 -10.97 -5.26
N LYS A 59 -8.94 -11.17 -4.34
CA LYS A 59 -8.53 -12.50 -3.82
C LYS A 59 -8.11 -13.46 -4.92
N VAL A 60 -7.34 -12.98 -5.88
CA VAL A 60 -6.83 -13.74 -7.03
C VAL A 60 -5.31 -13.78 -7.04
N ALA A 61 -4.74 -14.75 -7.74
CA ALA A 61 -3.29 -14.87 -7.91
C ALA A 61 -2.74 -13.71 -8.76
N LEU A 62 -1.48 -13.35 -8.54
CA LEU A 62 -0.76 -12.38 -9.35
C LEU A 62 0.51 -13.02 -9.90
N VAL A 63 0.67 -12.98 -11.22
CA VAL A 63 1.93 -13.22 -11.92
C VAL A 63 2.39 -11.91 -12.52
N ALA A 64 3.54 -11.42 -12.07
CA ALA A 64 4.14 -10.18 -12.55
C ALA A 64 5.37 -10.53 -13.39
N TYR A 65 5.38 -10.11 -14.66
CA TYR A 65 6.36 -10.55 -15.64
C TYR A 65 6.98 -9.38 -16.39
N THR A 66 8.33 -9.34 -16.42
CA THR A 66 9.10 -8.31 -17.13
C THR A 66 9.50 -8.84 -18.51
N ILE A 67 9.07 -8.16 -19.57
CA ILE A 67 9.28 -8.64 -20.95
C ILE A 67 10.56 -8.12 -21.61
N THR A 68 11.19 -7.08 -21.06
CA THR A 68 12.31 -6.36 -21.69
C THR A 68 13.56 -7.19 -21.93
N HIS A 69 13.79 -8.21 -21.12
CA HIS A 69 14.98 -9.08 -21.23
C HIS A 69 14.75 -10.34 -22.07
N HIS A 70 13.54 -10.51 -22.62
CA HIS A 70 13.20 -11.70 -23.37
C HIS A 70 13.50 -11.56 -24.85
N THR A 71 14.04 -12.64 -25.39
CA THR A 71 14.12 -12.85 -26.85
C THR A 71 12.79 -13.41 -27.36
N ARG A 72 12.55 -13.34 -28.66
CA ARG A 72 11.37 -13.97 -29.26
C ARG A 72 11.27 -15.47 -28.90
N GLN A 73 12.39 -16.16 -28.83
CA GLN A 73 12.46 -17.60 -28.54
C GLN A 73 12.10 -17.91 -27.09
N SER A 74 12.56 -17.12 -26.12
CA SER A 74 12.20 -17.34 -24.70
C SER A 74 10.76 -16.98 -24.42
N ALA A 75 10.21 -15.97 -25.08
CA ALA A 75 8.83 -15.53 -24.87
C ALA A 75 7.80 -16.46 -25.53
N ILE A 76 8.06 -16.96 -26.74
CA ILE A 76 7.14 -17.82 -27.51
C ILE A 76 7.35 -19.30 -27.19
N GLY A 77 8.56 -19.70 -26.81
CA GLY A 77 9.03 -21.08 -26.70
C GLY A 77 9.98 -21.46 -27.83
N LEU A 78 10.71 -22.56 -27.64
CA LEU A 78 11.63 -23.09 -28.62
C LEU A 78 10.88 -23.98 -29.62
N PRO A 79 11.08 -23.82 -30.94
CA PRO A 79 10.51 -24.74 -31.91
C PRO A 79 11.17 -26.11 -31.83
N PHE A 80 10.36 -27.17 -31.88
CA PHE A 80 10.81 -28.54 -32.03
C PHE A 80 9.97 -29.26 -33.07
N ILE A 81 10.53 -30.30 -33.68
CA ILE A 81 9.85 -31.08 -34.69
C ILE A 81 9.16 -32.26 -34.01
N SER A 82 7.85 -32.35 -34.17
CA SER A 82 7.02 -33.48 -33.75
C SER A 82 6.51 -34.23 -34.99
N LYS A 83 6.27 -35.52 -34.85
CA LYS A 83 5.61 -36.32 -35.88
C LYS A 83 4.15 -36.42 -35.59
N LYS A 84 3.30 -36.01 -36.54
CA LYS A 84 1.83 -36.06 -36.42
C LYS A 84 1.23 -36.79 -37.61
N GLU A 85 0.19 -37.56 -37.35
CA GLU A 85 -0.55 -38.27 -38.35
C GLU A 85 -1.80 -37.47 -38.76
N TYR A 86 -1.91 -37.18 -40.05
CA TYR A 86 -3.09 -36.53 -40.62
C TYR A 86 -3.59 -37.36 -41.82
N GLY A 87 -4.82 -37.84 -41.73
CA GLY A 87 -5.44 -38.63 -42.82
C GLY A 87 -4.68 -39.93 -43.13
N GLY A 88 -4.10 -40.59 -42.14
CA GLY A 88 -3.35 -41.82 -42.28
C GLY A 88 -1.93 -41.68 -42.85
N LYS A 89 -1.40 -40.44 -42.91
CA LYS A 89 -0.01 -40.15 -43.33
C LYS A 89 0.71 -39.39 -42.23
N GLU A 90 1.96 -39.76 -41.99
CA GLU A 90 2.87 -39.11 -41.03
C GLU A 90 3.47 -37.85 -41.65
N TYR A 91 3.36 -36.74 -40.90
CA TYR A 91 3.95 -35.44 -41.26
C TYR A 91 4.85 -34.94 -40.13
N SER A 92 5.92 -34.28 -40.50
CA SER A 92 6.72 -33.50 -39.56
C SER A 92 6.05 -32.14 -39.35
N ALA A 93 5.61 -31.86 -38.12
CA ALA A 93 5.02 -30.60 -37.74
C ALA A 93 5.97 -29.83 -36.78
N THR A 94 6.03 -28.51 -36.89
CA THR A 94 6.74 -27.67 -35.93
C THR A 94 5.79 -27.35 -34.77
N GLU A 95 6.23 -27.69 -33.59
CA GLU A 95 5.60 -27.32 -32.32
C GLU A 95 6.52 -26.41 -31.50
N TYR A 96 5.98 -25.73 -30.53
CA TYR A 96 6.75 -24.88 -29.62
C TYR A 96 6.67 -25.43 -28.20
N THR A 97 7.78 -25.36 -27.45
CA THR A 97 7.76 -25.61 -26.02
C THR A 97 6.88 -24.53 -25.32
N MET A 98 6.35 -24.86 -24.15
CA MET A 98 5.57 -23.89 -23.41
C MET A 98 6.41 -22.63 -23.12
N SER A 99 5.82 -21.47 -23.37
CA SER A 99 6.40 -20.18 -23.04
C SER A 99 6.59 -20.04 -21.53
N GLU A 100 7.68 -19.40 -21.10
CA GLU A 100 7.95 -19.11 -19.69
C GLU A 100 6.82 -18.29 -19.05
N ILE A 101 6.20 -17.37 -19.79
CA ILE A 101 5.07 -16.57 -19.32
C ILE A 101 3.86 -17.47 -18.98
N VAL A 102 3.54 -18.42 -19.86
CA VAL A 102 2.42 -19.34 -19.63
C VAL A 102 2.78 -20.35 -18.52
N ALA A 103 4.01 -20.83 -18.50
CA ALA A 103 4.49 -21.75 -17.45
C ALA A 103 4.42 -21.11 -16.06
N SER A 104 4.81 -19.82 -15.93
CA SER A 104 4.77 -19.10 -14.65
C SER A 104 3.33 -18.98 -14.08
N ILE A 105 2.32 -18.95 -14.96
CA ILE A 105 0.92 -18.98 -14.52
C ILE A 105 0.59 -20.32 -13.88
N TYR A 106 0.92 -21.44 -14.57
CA TYR A 106 0.66 -22.79 -14.04
C TYR A 106 1.44 -23.06 -12.76
N ASP A 107 2.70 -22.59 -12.69
CA ASP A 107 3.50 -22.72 -11.48
C ASP A 107 2.85 -21.95 -10.31
N ARG A 108 2.38 -20.72 -10.57
CA ARG A 108 1.69 -19.91 -9.56
C ARG A 108 0.38 -20.54 -9.09
N MET A 109 -0.42 -21.09 -10.02
CA MET A 109 -1.64 -21.85 -9.67
C MET A 109 -1.31 -23.05 -8.77
N ARG A 110 -0.22 -23.79 -9.07
CA ARG A 110 0.21 -24.94 -8.26
C ARG A 110 0.70 -24.53 -6.87
N GLU A 111 1.44 -23.41 -6.77
CA GLU A 111 1.99 -22.90 -5.51
C GLU A 111 0.92 -22.36 -4.57
N THR A 112 -0.07 -21.67 -5.12
CA THR A 112 -1.09 -20.94 -4.33
C THR A 112 -2.39 -21.72 -4.19
N GLY A 113 -2.69 -22.66 -5.10
CA GLY A 113 -3.99 -23.28 -5.21
C GLY A 113 -5.07 -22.40 -5.85
N LEU A 114 -4.76 -21.14 -6.18
CA LEU A 114 -5.68 -20.20 -6.83
C LEU A 114 -5.73 -20.45 -8.33
N THR A 115 -6.93 -20.69 -8.87
CA THR A 115 -7.13 -20.94 -10.31
C THR A 115 -7.38 -19.69 -11.13
N GLU A 116 -7.72 -18.57 -10.49
CA GLU A 116 -7.99 -17.27 -11.08
C GLU A 116 -6.88 -16.28 -10.74
N GLY A 117 -6.57 -15.38 -11.68
CA GLY A 117 -5.45 -14.47 -11.47
C GLY A 117 -5.35 -13.29 -12.43
N ILE A 118 -4.36 -12.46 -12.15
CA ILE A 118 -3.92 -11.36 -13.01
C ILE A 118 -2.53 -11.72 -13.56
N LEU A 119 -2.38 -11.72 -14.87
CA LEU A 119 -1.08 -11.70 -15.54
C LEU A 119 -0.71 -10.24 -15.80
N PHE A 120 0.26 -9.73 -15.06
CA PHE A 120 0.74 -8.37 -15.19
C PHE A 120 2.06 -8.31 -15.95
N ILE A 121 2.08 -7.66 -17.11
CA ILE A 121 3.24 -7.55 -17.99
C ILE A 121 3.80 -6.14 -17.93
N TYR A 122 5.06 -6.02 -17.46
CA TYR A 122 5.73 -4.72 -17.38
C TYR A 122 6.35 -4.31 -18.70
N GLU A 123 6.40 -2.99 -18.93
CA GLU A 123 7.16 -2.35 -20.00
C GLU A 123 6.86 -2.94 -21.39
N ILE A 124 5.58 -3.25 -21.63
CA ILE A 124 5.09 -3.91 -22.85
C ILE A 124 5.51 -3.17 -24.15
N ASN A 125 5.77 -1.88 -24.08
CA ASN A 125 6.18 -1.06 -25.21
C ASN A 125 7.70 -0.79 -25.29
N CYS A 126 8.48 -1.42 -24.41
CA CYS A 126 9.96 -1.41 -24.45
C CYS A 126 10.56 -2.69 -25.05
N VAL A 127 9.73 -3.56 -25.61
CA VAL A 127 10.17 -4.82 -26.19
C VAL A 127 10.97 -4.64 -27.49
N SER A 128 11.86 -5.60 -27.80
CA SER A 128 12.62 -5.58 -29.04
C SER A 128 11.72 -5.61 -30.28
N GLU A 129 12.23 -5.11 -31.41
CA GLU A 129 11.50 -5.09 -32.70
C GLU A 129 10.99 -6.46 -33.12
N THR A 130 11.80 -7.47 -32.86
CA THR A 130 11.49 -8.87 -33.24
C THR A 130 10.42 -9.49 -32.35
N LEU A 131 10.27 -9.01 -31.11
CA LEU A 131 9.30 -9.53 -30.14
C LEU A 131 7.97 -8.75 -30.14
N ALA A 132 7.98 -7.47 -30.49
CA ALA A 132 6.80 -6.61 -30.44
C ALA A 132 5.58 -7.19 -31.19
N PRO A 133 5.69 -7.70 -32.42
CA PRO A 133 4.53 -8.30 -33.12
C PRO A 133 3.95 -9.52 -32.40
N ALA A 134 4.82 -10.35 -31.80
CA ALA A 134 4.38 -11.52 -31.05
C ALA A 134 3.65 -11.13 -29.75
N MET A 135 4.12 -10.08 -29.07
CA MET A 135 3.46 -9.56 -27.88
C MET A 135 2.10 -8.93 -28.19
N LEU A 136 1.98 -8.21 -29.29
CA LEU A 136 0.71 -7.67 -29.75
C LEU A 136 -0.27 -8.80 -30.10
N GLN A 137 0.19 -9.82 -30.81
CA GLN A 137 -0.61 -11.02 -31.09
C GLN A 137 -1.04 -11.73 -29.79
N PHE A 138 -0.13 -11.83 -28.81
CA PHE A 138 -0.44 -12.40 -27.50
C PHE A 138 -1.54 -11.62 -26.78
N LEU A 139 -1.47 -10.30 -26.73
CA LEU A 139 -2.52 -9.49 -26.13
C LEU A 139 -3.89 -9.71 -26.81
N GLN A 140 -3.89 -9.93 -28.14
CA GLN A 140 -5.12 -10.14 -28.89
C GLN A 140 -5.69 -11.56 -28.74
N CYS A 141 -4.84 -12.57 -28.90
CA CYS A 141 -5.25 -13.98 -28.97
C CYS A 141 -5.14 -14.69 -27.61
N LYS A 142 -4.42 -14.12 -26.65
CA LYS A 142 -4.11 -14.74 -25.34
C LYS A 142 -3.39 -16.09 -25.47
N THR A 143 -2.59 -16.24 -26.52
CA THR A 143 -1.84 -17.46 -26.85
C THR A 143 -0.40 -17.14 -27.20
N PHE A 144 0.51 -17.98 -26.76
CA PHE A 144 1.88 -18.05 -27.26
C PHE A 144 2.12 -19.39 -27.96
N GLY A 145 2.41 -19.36 -29.28
CA GLY A 145 2.48 -20.58 -30.06
C GLY A 145 1.17 -21.37 -29.99
N ASN A 146 1.25 -22.60 -29.48
CA ASN A 146 0.08 -23.49 -29.28
C ASN A 146 -0.46 -23.45 -27.83
N HIS A 147 0.11 -22.62 -26.96
CA HIS A 147 -0.23 -22.61 -25.54
C HIS A 147 -1.08 -21.40 -25.21
N GLU A 148 -2.27 -21.66 -24.69
CA GLU A 148 -3.22 -20.65 -24.24
C GLU A 148 -3.02 -20.31 -22.77
N ILE A 149 -3.31 -19.06 -22.43
CA ILE A 149 -3.47 -18.69 -21.01
C ILE A 149 -4.68 -19.42 -20.43
N PRO A 150 -4.61 -19.99 -19.23
CA PRO A 150 -5.77 -20.60 -18.57
C PRO A 150 -6.95 -19.64 -18.47
N GLU A 151 -8.18 -20.17 -18.53
CA GLU A 151 -9.37 -19.40 -18.23
C GLU A 151 -9.33 -18.84 -16.79
N GLY A 152 -9.93 -17.69 -16.57
CA GLY A 152 -9.87 -17.01 -15.27
C GLY A 152 -8.64 -16.14 -15.06
N TRP A 153 -7.78 -15.99 -16.09
CA TRP A 153 -6.60 -15.10 -16.01
C TRP A 153 -6.80 -13.84 -16.85
N VAL A 154 -6.79 -12.70 -16.16
CA VAL A 154 -6.95 -11.37 -16.76
C VAL A 154 -5.57 -10.79 -17.09
N ILE A 155 -5.39 -10.34 -18.33
CA ILE A 155 -4.14 -9.72 -18.77
C ILE A 155 -4.20 -8.22 -18.48
N VAL A 156 -3.20 -7.73 -17.74
CA VAL A 156 -2.94 -6.29 -17.56
C VAL A 156 -1.51 -6.02 -18.03
N ALA A 157 -1.36 -5.14 -19.01
CA ALA A 157 -0.06 -4.71 -19.51
C ALA A 157 0.21 -3.27 -19.06
N ALA A 158 1.45 -2.95 -18.70
CA ALA A 158 1.85 -1.60 -18.35
C ALA A 158 2.98 -1.10 -19.27
N GLY A 159 2.90 0.17 -19.61
CA GLY A 159 3.92 0.87 -20.38
C GLY A 159 4.11 2.31 -19.91
N ASN A 160 5.18 2.93 -20.38
CA ASN A 160 5.44 4.34 -20.19
C ASN A 160 5.18 5.08 -21.52
N PRO A 161 4.64 6.30 -21.49
CA PRO A 161 4.55 7.13 -22.69
C PRO A 161 5.95 7.40 -23.32
N PRO A 162 6.02 7.63 -24.65
CA PRO A 162 7.30 7.84 -25.37
C PRO A 162 8.13 9.00 -24.84
N GLU A 163 7.52 9.98 -24.23
CA GLU A 163 8.16 11.17 -23.63
C GLU A 163 9.21 10.79 -22.57
N TYR A 164 8.98 9.65 -21.89
CA TYR A 164 9.82 9.19 -20.77
C TYR A 164 10.94 8.23 -21.18
N ASN A 165 10.83 7.59 -22.34
CA ASN A 165 11.83 6.62 -22.78
C ASN A 165 11.91 6.58 -24.31
N LYS A 166 13.08 6.91 -24.86
CA LYS A 166 13.33 6.89 -26.32
C LYS A 166 13.20 5.51 -26.98
N SER A 167 13.30 4.44 -26.17
CA SER A 167 13.16 3.06 -26.67
C SER A 167 11.70 2.61 -26.72
N VAL A 168 10.77 3.43 -26.25
CA VAL A 168 9.34 3.15 -26.24
C VAL A 168 8.76 3.35 -27.64
N ARG A 169 7.89 2.43 -28.03
CA ARG A 169 7.12 2.49 -29.27
C ARG A 169 5.68 2.86 -28.99
N ASP A 170 5.13 3.66 -29.89
CA ASP A 170 3.70 3.90 -29.90
C ASP A 170 2.94 2.66 -30.37
N PHE A 171 1.81 2.41 -29.76
CA PHE A 171 0.88 1.39 -30.21
C PHE A 171 0.08 1.91 -31.40
N ASP A 172 -0.06 1.06 -32.42
CA ASP A 172 -0.92 1.36 -33.55
C ASP A 172 -2.41 1.38 -33.17
N VAL A 173 -3.22 1.98 -34.03
CA VAL A 173 -4.69 2.11 -33.80
C VAL A 173 -5.36 0.75 -33.69
N VAL A 174 -4.87 -0.25 -34.44
CA VAL A 174 -5.43 -1.62 -34.44
C VAL A 174 -5.21 -2.30 -33.09
N THR A 175 -4.05 -2.10 -32.49
CA THR A 175 -3.77 -2.59 -31.12
C THR A 175 -4.59 -1.86 -30.08
N LEU A 176 -4.67 -0.52 -30.18
CA LEU A 176 -5.39 0.30 -29.22
C LEU A 176 -6.90 0.01 -29.23
N ASP A 177 -7.47 -0.35 -30.38
CA ASP A 177 -8.89 -0.75 -30.48
C ASP A 177 -9.20 -2.09 -29.77
N ARG A 178 -8.19 -2.93 -29.53
CA ARG A 178 -8.34 -4.27 -28.94
C ARG A 178 -8.00 -4.33 -27.46
N VAL A 179 -7.55 -3.26 -26.87
CA VAL A 179 -7.20 -3.16 -25.45
C VAL A 179 -8.12 -2.17 -24.72
N LYS A 180 -8.24 -2.33 -23.42
CA LYS A 180 -8.87 -1.35 -22.52
C LYS A 180 -7.76 -0.40 -22.03
N LYS A 181 -7.63 0.77 -22.68
CA LYS A 181 -6.58 1.75 -22.37
C LYS A 181 -6.95 2.61 -21.17
N ILE A 182 -6.07 2.64 -20.17
CA ILE A 182 -6.15 3.49 -18.99
C ILE A 182 -4.92 4.40 -18.95
N MET A 183 -5.13 5.72 -18.93
CA MET A 183 -4.07 6.71 -18.79
C MET A 183 -4.01 7.19 -17.34
N VAL A 184 -2.83 7.11 -16.70
CA VAL A 184 -2.62 7.45 -15.30
C VAL A 184 -1.66 8.62 -15.16
N GLU A 185 -2.07 9.59 -14.34
CA GLU A 185 -1.26 10.75 -13.97
C GLU A 185 -0.89 10.72 -12.48
N PRO A 186 0.28 11.27 -12.13
CA PRO A 186 0.66 11.45 -10.73
C PRO A 186 -0.25 12.46 -10.04
N ASP A 187 -0.75 12.13 -8.86
CA ASP A 187 -1.58 13.00 -8.02
C ASP A 187 -1.05 12.93 -6.58
N TYR A 188 -0.53 14.06 -6.08
CA TYR A 188 0.02 14.15 -4.72
C TYR A 188 -1.04 13.89 -3.64
N ARG A 189 -2.27 14.39 -3.82
CA ARG A 189 -3.34 14.25 -2.81
C ARG A 189 -3.69 12.79 -2.59
N ILE A 190 -3.79 12.03 -3.67
CA ILE A 190 -4.06 10.59 -3.62
C ILE A 190 -2.86 9.81 -3.09
N TRP A 191 -1.64 10.19 -3.51
CA TRP A 191 -0.43 9.55 -2.97
C TRP A 191 -0.26 9.81 -1.47
N LYS A 192 -0.69 10.95 -0.96
CA LYS A 192 -0.65 11.29 0.47
C LYS A 192 -1.45 10.29 1.32
N GLU A 193 -2.63 9.83 0.86
CA GLU A 193 -3.39 8.77 1.53
C GLU A 193 -2.57 7.46 1.65
N TYR A 194 -1.92 7.07 0.55
CA TYR A 194 -1.02 5.92 0.53
C TYR A 194 0.20 6.14 1.43
N ALA A 195 0.80 7.31 1.38
CA ALA A 195 1.98 7.68 2.15
C ALA A 195 1.74 7.58 3.67
N TYR A 196 0.57 7.94 4.13
CA TYR A 196 0.19 7.72 5.53
C TYR A 196 0.06 6.23 5.88
N LYS A 197 -0.54 5.42 5.02
CA LYS A 197 -0.64 3.96 5.25
C LYS A 197 0.72 3.28 5.31
N GLU A 198 1.63 3.65 4.42
CA GLU A 198 2.98 3.08 4.31
C GLU A 198 4.01 3.73 5.24
N ASN A 199 3.60 4.71 6.05
CA ASN A 199 4.46 5.47 6.98
C ASN A 199 5.64 6.16 6.30
N ILE A 200 5.39 6.85 5.23
CA ILE A 200 6.38 7.73 4.64
C ILE A 200 6.85 8.75 5.70
N HIS A 201 8.14 8.99 5.70
CA HIS A 201 8.80 9.86 6.69
C HIS A 201 8.10 11.22 6.83
N PRO A 202 7.78 11.67 8.06
CA PRO A 202 6.98 12.89 8.27
C PRO A 202 7.60 14.15 7.65
N ALA A 203 8.92 14.27 7.59
CA ALA A 203 9.58 15.41 6.95
C ALA A 203 9.31 15.47 5.45
N ILE A 204 9.22 14.33 4.75
CA ILE A 204 8.86 14.27 3.34
C ILE A 204 7.43 14.74 3.13
N LEU A 205 6.50 14.25 3.95
CA LEU A 205 5.09 14.66 3.88
C LEU A 205 4.94 16.15 4.15
N SER A 206 5.62 16.67 5.14
CA SER A 206 5.62 18.09 5.49
C SER A 206 6.20 18.97 4.38
N TYR A 207 7.32 18.55 3.77
CA TYR A 207 7.90 19.24 2.63
C TYR A 207 6.97 19.27 1.42
N LEU A 208 6.39 18.13 1.07
CA LEU A 208 5.49 18.01 -0.07
C LEU A 208 4.14 18.71 0.15
N GLU A 209 3.72 18.92 1.39
CA GLU A 209 2.55 19.77 1.71
C GLU A 209 2.82 21.23 1.34
N LEU A 210 4.02 21.71 1.64
CA LEU A 210 4.46 23.07 1.28
C LEU A 210 4.81 23.23 -0.21
N ARG A 211 5.30 22.16 -0.84
CA ARG A 211 5.87 22.12 -2.19
C ARG A 211 5.32 20.96 -3.01
N SER A 212 4.00 20.88 -3.16
CA SER A 212 3.33 19.76 -3.86
C SER A 212 3.78 19.57 -5.30
N ASN A 213 4.28 20.64 -5.96
CA ASN A 213 4.88 20.58 -7.28
C ASN A 213 6.20 19.78 -7.33
N CYS A 214 6.88 19.60 -6.20
CA CYS A 214 8.10 18.78 -6.09
C CYS A 214 7.81 17.28 -5.97
N PHE A 215 6.55 16.87 -5.82
CA PHE A 215 6.15 15.48 -5.74
C PHE A 215 6.50 14.66 -6.98
N TYR A 216 6.16 15.23 -8.14
CA TYR A 216 6.49 14.65 -9.43
C TYR A 216 6.99 15.76 -10.36
N GLN A 217 8.24 15.67 -10.74
CA GLN A 217 8.84 16.61 -11.69
C GLN A 217 9.80 15.83 -12.59
N MET A 218 9.79 16.15 -13.88
CA MET A 218 10.72 15.57 -14.83
C MET A 218 11.13 16.64 -15.83
N GLU A 219 12.43 16.94 -15.89
CA GLU A 219 13.01 17.96 -16.75
C GLU A 219 14.16 17.35 -17.55
N THR A 220 14.36 17.86 -18.77
CA THR A 220 15.52 17.53 -19.58
C THR A 220 16.42 18.75 -19.63
N THR A 221 17.60 18.63 -19.04
CA THR A 221 18.64 19.66 -19.01
C THR A 221 19.78 19.30 -19.96
N ILE A 222 20.77 20.18 -20.10
CA ILE A 222 21.99 19.96 -20.90
C ILE A 222 22.80 18.77 -20.33
N ASP A 223 22.80 18.63 -19.00
CA ASP A 223 23.54 17.58 -18.28
C ASP A 223 22.80 16.25 -18.19
N GLY A 224 21.57 16.18 -18.69
CA GLY A 224 20.78 14.97 -18.69
C GLY A 224 19.33 15.18 -18.20
N ARG A 225 18.68 14.08 -17.86
CA ARG A 225 17.33 14.12 -17.28
C ARG A 225 17.40 14.26 -15.77
N GLN A 226 16.68 15.23 -15.24
CA GLN A 226 16.49 15.43 -13.82
C GLN A 226 15.04 15.07 -13.46
N PHE A 227 14.86 14.36 -12.34
CA PHE A 227 13.52 13.92 -11.94
C PHE A 227 13.35 13.71 -10.43
N ALA A 228 12.14 13.98 -9.96
CA ALA A 228 11.60 13.58 -8.70
C ALA A 228 10.35 12.72 -8.95
N THR A 229 10.22 11.59 -8.27
CA THR A 229 9.11 10.66 -8.48
C THR A 229 8.58 10.13 -7.14
N PRO A 230 7.32 9.69 -7.05
CA PRO A 230 6.78 9.02 -5.87
C PRO A 230 7.64 7.87 -5.36
N ARG A 231 8.19 7.05 -6.26
CA ARG A 231 9.13 5.97 -5.89
C ARG A 231 10.40 6.52 -5.23
N GLY A 232 10.97 7.60 -5.79
CA GLY A 232 12.17 8.23 -5.20
C GLY A 232 11.89 8.72 -3.78
N TRP A 233 10.75 9.34 -3.53
CA TRP A 233 10.34 9.78 -2.19
C TRP A 233 10.12 8.62 -1.22
N GLU A 234 9.52 7.53 -1.68
CA GLU A 234 9.30 6.33 -0.85
C GLU A 234 10.63 5.65 -0.50
N ASP A 235 11.52 5.48 -1.47
CA ASP A 235 12.83 4.86 -1.22
C ASP A 235 13.73 5.74 -0.33
N LEU A 236 13.69 7.06 -0.52
CA LEU A 236 14.34 8.03 0.38
C LEU A 236 13.79 7.90 1.81
N SER A 237 12.47 7.84 1.98
CA SER A 237 11.83 7.66 3.28
C SER A 237 12.36 6.47 4.04
N ARG A 238 12.44 5.31 3.39
CA ARG A 238 12.99 4.09 4.00
C ARG A 238 14.44 4.25 4.43
N MET A 239 15.23 4.93 3.61
CA MET A 239 16.63 5.19 3.94
C MET A 239 16.78 6.18 5.10
N MET A 240 15.95 7.23 5.14
CA MET A 240 15.93 8.21 6.23
C MET A 240 15.67 7.53 7.58
N GLU A 241 14.64 6.67 7.68
CA GLU A 241 14.33 5.93 8.90
C GLU A 241 15.51 5.07 9.40
N VAL A 242 16.21 4.40 8.48
CA VAL A 242 17.39 3.58 8.83
C VAL A 242 18.55 4.45 9.23
N TYR A 243 18.79 5.57 8.54
CA TYR A 243 19.90 6.49 8.86
C TYR A 243 19.70 7.14 10.22
N GLU A 244 18.48 7.54 10.57
CA GLU A 244 18.16 8.06 11.90
C GLU A 244 18.45 7.04 13.00
N ARG A 245 18.05 5.78 12.83
CA ARG A 245 18.35 4.69 13.78
C ARG A 245 19.85 4.43 13.91
N LEU A 246 20.61 4.64 12.85
CA LEU A 246 22.06 4.49 12.81
C LEU A 246 22.82 5.78 13.20
N ASN A 247 22.11 6.86 13.55
CA ASN A 247 22.67 8.20 13.82
C ASN A 247 23.55 8.70 12.67
N LYS A 248 23.15 8.46 11.41
CA LYS A 248 23.83 8.95 10.21
C LYS A 248 23.16 10.20 9.68
N ASN A 249 23.96 11.14 9.17
CA ASN A 249 23.45 12.38 8.59
C ASN A 249 22.82 12.12 7.22
N ILE A 250 21.70 12.79 6.95
CA ILE A 250 21.01 12.81 5.67
C ILE A 250 21.45 14.11 4.97
N THR A 251 22.39 13.99 4.06
CA THR A 251 22.97 15.11 3.32
C THR A 251 22.31 15.25 1.94
N LYS A 252 22.56 16.39 1.26
CA LYS A 252 22.08 16.62 -0.11
C LYS A 252 22.56 15.53 -1.09
N GLU A 253 23.76 14.97 -0.88
CA GLU A 253 24.28 13.88 -1.70
C GLU A 253 23.46 12.60 -1.51
N VAL A 254 23.05 12.28 -0.29
CA VAL A 254 22.17 11.15 0.02
C VAL A 254 20.81 11.37 -0.61
N VAL A 255 20.22 12.53 -0.44
CA VAL A 255 18.92 12.87 -1.04
C VAL A 255 18.99 12.80 -2.56
N GLY A 256 20.04 13.34 -3.19
CA GLY A 256 20.26 13.36 -4.63
C GLY A 256 20.38 11.97 -5.27
N GLN A 257 20.72 10.93 -4.51
CA GLN A 257 20.73 9.55 -4.98
C GLN A 257 19.32 9.00 -5.27
N TYR A 258 18.29 9.52 -4.60
CA TYR A 258 16.90 9.11 -4.73
C TYR A 258 16.07 10.14 -5.51
N ILE A 259 16.27 11.41 -5.22
CA ILE A 259 15.64 12.54 -5.91
C ILE A 259 16.67 13.14 -6.87
N GLN A 260 16.71 12.60 -8.09
CA GLN A 260 17.69 12.97 -9.10
C GLN A 260 17.30 14.29 -9.81
N HIS A 261 16.87 15.28 -9.02
CA HIS A 261 16.56 16.62 -9.44
C HIS A 261 17.35 17.58 -8.52
N GLU A 262 18.39 18.20 -9.03
CA GLU A 262 19.37 18.93 -8.24
C GLU A 262 18.72 20.00 -7.34
N ARG A 263 17.87 20.85 -7.88
CA ARG A 263 17.17 21.87 -7.11
C ARG A 263 16.36 21.27 -5.97
N ILE A 264 15.54 20.23 -6.26
CA ILE A 264 14.64 19.63 -5.28
C ILE A 264 15.44 18.90 -4.19
N SER A 265 16.54 18.23 -4.55
CA SER A 265 17.36 17.52 -3.57
C SER A 265 18.07 18.46 -2.60
N VAL A 266 18.52 19.62 -3.06
CA VAL A 266 19.12 20.66 -2.21
C VAL A 266 18.04 21.28 -1.31
N GLU A 267 16.93 21.74 -1.89
CA GLU A 267 15.81 22.33 -1.14
C GLU A 267 15.28 21.38 -0.05
N PHE A 268 15.15 20.09 -0.36
CA PHE A 268 14.68 19.12 0.64
C PHE A 268 15.74 18.87 1.74
N ALA A 269 17.02 18.77 1.41
CA ALA A 269 18.07 18.58 2.40
C ALA A 269 18.13 19.76 3.40
N GLU A 270 18.08 21.00 2.90
CA GLU A 270 18.01 22.21 3.74
C GLU A 270 16.75 22.24 4.61
N TYR A 271 15.60 21.87 4.01
CA TYR A 271 14.34 21.75 4.73
C TYR A 271 14.43 20.70 5.86
N TYR A 272 15.06 19.54 5.61
CA TYR A 272 15.18 18.47 6.60
C TYR A 272 16.05 18.90 7.79
N GLU A 273 17.13 19.66 7.57
CA GLU A 273 17.94 20.24 8.66
C GLU A 273 17.10 21.18 9.55
N LEU A 274 16.26 22.02 8.92
CA LEU A 274 15.33 22.89 9.65
C LEU A 274 14.25 22.08 10.39
N TYR A 275 13.71 21.05 9.77
CA TYR A 275 12.71 20.16 10.37
C TYR A 275 13.25 19.48 11.64
N GLN A 276 14.47 18.98 11.62
CA GLN A 276 15.13 18.40 12.80
C GLN A 276 15.35 19.45 13.90
N LYS A 277 15.75 20.66 13.54
CA LYS A 277 15.88 21.77 14.47
C LYS A 277 14.55 22.13 15.12
N TYR A 278 13.47 22.22 14.34
CA TYR A 278 12.13 22.50 14.87
C TYR A 278 11.65 21.39 15.82
N GLN A 279 11.92 20.14 15.50
CA GLN A 279 11.61 19.02 16.39
C GLN A 279 12.26 19.15 17.77
N GLN A 280 13.51 19.61 17.82
CA GLN A 280 14.24 19.87 19.06
C GLN A 280 13.78 21.15 19.76
N ASP A 281 13.65 22.24 19.02
CA ASP A 281 13.32 23.57 19.54
C ASP A 281 11.91 23.62 20.14
N TYR A 282 10.94 22.92 19.54
CA TYR A 282 9.54 22.94 19.96
C TYR A 282 9.14 21.79 20.88
N GLN A 283 10.05 20.88 21.21
CA GLN A 283 9.83 19.81 22.20
C GLN A 283 8.43 19.16 22.08
N ILE A 284 8.08 18.70 20.90
CA ILE A 284 6.73 18.20 20.55
C ILE A 284 6.21 17.19 21.58
N ALA A 285 7.09 16.34 22.13
CA ALA A 285 6.73 15.37 23.15
C ALA A 285 6.18 16.02 24.43
N GLU A 286 6.65 17.20 24.82
CA GLU A 286 6.15 17.92 25.99
C GLU A 286 4.82 18.62 25.71
N ILE A 287 4.60 19.08 24.46
CA ILE A 287 3.28 19.61 24.03
C ILE A 287 2.23 18.51 24.13
N LEU A 288 2.52 17.30 23.62
CA LEU A 288 1.61 16.16 23.66
C LEU A 288 1.33 15.61 25.07
N LYS A 289 2.18 15.97 26.05
CA LYS A 289 1.95 15.70 27.48
C LYS A 289 1.21 16.84 28.21
N GLY A 290 0.72 17.85 27.49
CA GLY A 290 0.01 18.99 28.06
C GLY A 290 0.90 19.99 28.80
N LYS A 291 2.19 20.08 28.46
CA LYS A 291 3.15 20.99 29.11
C LYS A 291 3.81 21.98 28.13
N PRO A 292 3.02 22.67 27.24
CA PRO A 292 3.60 23.69 26.39
C PRO A 292 3.99 24.90 27.22
N SER A 293 5.16 25.51 26.98
CA SER A 293 5.48 26.79 27.60
C SER A 293 4.79 27.95 26.85
N GLU A 294 4.35 28.99 27.57
CA GLU A 294 3.78 30.18 26.92
C GLU A 294 4.73 30.84 25.91
N ALA A 295 6.03 30.79 26.18
CA ALA A 295 7.06 31.30 25.28
C ALA A 295 7.07 30.52 23.96
N MET A 296 6.86 29.22 24.01
CA MET A 296 6.81 28.35 22.83
C MET A 296 5.56 28.63 21.96
N VAL A 297 4.40 28.76 22.59
CA VAL A 297 3.13 29.13 21.90
C VAL A 297 3.29 30.49 21.19
N LYS A 298 3.85 31.50 21.87
CA LYS A 298 4.12 32.79 21.27
C LYS A 298 5.16 32.73 20.16
N LYS A 299 6.21 31.92 20.30
CA LYS A 299 7.25 31.73 19.27
C LYS A 299 6.60 31.18 17.98
N VAL A 300 5.81 30.12 18.09
CA VAL A 300 5.18 29.49 16.94
C VAL A 300 4.15 30.40 16.27
N SER A 301 3.31 31.11 17.03
CA SER A 301 2.27 31.99 16.46
C SER A 301 2.82 33.12 15.61
N HIS A 302 4.07 33.55 15.85
CA HIS A 302 4.75 34.61 15.09
C HIS A 302 5.79 34.05 14.07
N ALA A 303 5.94 32.74 13.98
CA ALA A 303 6.88 32.10 13.05
C ALA A 303 6.42 32.23 11.60
N PRO A 304 7.33 32.15 10.62
CA PRO A 304 6.98 32.06 9.19
C PRO A 304 6.06 30.89 8.91
N PHE A 305 5.24 30.98 7.86
CA PHE A 305 4.24 29.96 7.52
C PHE A 305 4.85 28.55 7.36
N ASP A 306 6.00 28.45 6.68
CA ASP A 306 6.71 27.18 6.48
C ASP A 306 7.11 26.51 7.81
N GLU A 307 7.54 27.30 8.80
CA GLU A 307 7.88 26.84 10.15
C GLU A 307 6.61 26.39 10.90
N ARG A 308 5.51 27.17 10.82
CA ARG A 308 4.24 26.82 11.44
C ARG A 308 3.68 25.52 10.90
N VAL A 309 3.66 25.34 9.59
CA VAL A 309 3.23 24.08 8.95
C VAL A 309 4.11 22.90 9.37
N SER A 310 5.42 23.12 9.48
CA SER A 310 6.35 22.07 9.95
C SER A 310 6.03 21.63 11.38
N VAL A 311 5.74 22.57 12.28
CA VAL A 311 5.35 22.29 13.67
C VAL A 311 4.02 21.54 13.73
N VAL A 312 3.03 21.95 12.92
CA VAL A 312 1.73 21.26 12.81
C VAL A 312 1.90 19.82 12.35
N ASN A 313 2.72 19.58 11.33
CA ASN A 313 2.98 18.23 10.85
C ASN A 313 3.78 17.38 11.85
N LEU A 314 4.71 17.97 12.61
CA LEU A 314 5.39 17.30 13.73
C LEU A 314 4.40 16.90 14.82
N LEU A 315 3.50 17.82 15.20
CA LEU A 315 2.47 17.55 16.20
C LEU A 315 1.53 16.43 15.75
N PHE A 316 1.01 16.54 14.53
CA PHE A 316 0.18 15.49 13.93
C PHE A 316 0.90 14.13 13.89
N SER A 317 2.18 14.12 13.52
CA SER A 317 2.98 12.89 13.48
C SER A 317 3.08 12.23 14.86
N GLY A 318 3.26 13.03 15.91
CA GLY A 318 3.29 12.53 17.30
C GLY A 318 1.95 11.92 17.73
N VAL A 319 0.84 12.62 17.51
CA VAL A 319 -0.53 12.11 17.77
C VAL A 319 -0.78 10.81 16.99
N ARG A 320 -0.49 10.82 15.69
CA ARG A 320 -0.67 9.69 14.81
C ARG A 320 0.10 8.45 15.29
N GLN A 321 1.34 8.63 15.75
CA GLN A 321 2.15 7.52 16.26
C GLN A 321 1.51 6.88 17.49
N ALA A 322 1.05 7.68 18.46
CA ALA A 322 0.38 7.20 19.68
C ALA A 322 -0.92 6.46 19.33
N VAL A 323 -1.78 7.08 18.52
CA VAL A 323 -3.06 6.50 18.08
C VAL A 323 -2.88 5.21 17.32
N ARG A 324 -1.90 5.16 16.42
CA ARG A 324 -1.64 3.98 15.60
C ARG A 324 -1.22 2.76 16.41
N GLU A 325 -0.41 2.96 17.45
CA GLU A 325 0.04 1.86 18.31
C GLU A 325 -1.12 1.26 19.07
N VAL A 326 -2.01 2.09 19.65
CA VAL A 326 -3.17 1.60 20.41
C VAL A 326 -4.22 0.95 19.52
N VAL A 327 -4.46 1.45 18.31
CA VAL A 327 -5.38 0.83 17.35
C VAL A 327 -4.84 -0.51 16.83
N LEU A 328 -3.54 -0.63 16.60
CA LEU A 328 -2.93 -1.92 16.25
C LEU A 328 -3.05 -2.92 17.41
N GLN A 329 -2.85 -2.47 18.63
CA GLN A 329 -2.95 -3.32 19.82
C GLN A 329 -4.41 -3.76 20.07
N GLU A 330 -5.40 -2.90 19.79
CA GLU A 330 -6.81 -3.27 19.78
C GLU A 330 -7.09 -4.45 18.84
N GLU A 331 -6.64 -4.36 17.58
CA GLU A 331 -6.80 -5.43 16.59
C GLU A 331 -6.13 -6.76 17.04
N VAL A 332 -4.97 -6.66 17.69
CA VAL A 332 -4.30 -7.82 18.30
C VAL A 332 -5.14 -8.43 19.42
N LEU A 333 -5.66 -7.60 20.32
CA LEU A 333 -6.51 -8.07 21.43
C LEU A 333 -7.82 -8.66 20.92
N GLU A 334 -8.46 -8.09 19.92
CA GLU A 334 -9.65 -8.66 19.27
C GLU A 334 -9.36 -10.06 18.73
N LYS A 335 -8.25 -10.24 18.02
CA LYS A 335 -7.85 -11.54 17.45
C LYS A 335 -7.55 -12.58 18.53
N VAL A 336 -6.84 -12.19 19.58
CA VAL A 336 -6.53 -13.04 20.72
C VAL A 336 -7.80 -13.40 21.49
N PHE A 337 -8.71 -12.45 21.70
CA PHE A 337 -10.00 -12.68 22.36
C PHE A 337 -10.87 -13.69 21.61
N GLU A 338 -10.93 -13.63 20.28
CA GLU A 338 -11.62 -14.63 19.46
C GLU A 338 -11.09 -16.05 19.76
N ILE A 339 -9.77 -16.21 19.82
CA ILE A 339 -9.13 -17.51 20.13
C ILE A 339 -9.44 -17.95 21.56
N LEU A 340 -9.32 -17.05 22.55
CA LEU A 340 -9.64 -17.36 23.94
C LEU A 340 -11.12 -17.72 24.13
N LYS A 341 -12.03 -17.10 23.39
CA LYS A 341 -13.45 -17.45 23.39
C LYS A 341 -13.69 -18.89 22.94
N LEU A 342 -12.95 -19.38 21.93
CA LEU A 342 -13.04 -20.76 21.46
C LEU A 342 -12.42 -21.76 22.44
N LEU A 343 -11.48 -21.32 23.29
CA LEU A 343 -10.85 -22.11 24.35
C LEU A 343 -11.67 -22.17 25.65
N LYS A 344 -12.75 -21.40 25.77
CA LYS A 344 -13.57 -21.34 26.99
C LYS A 344 -14.28 -22.65 27.28
N GLU A 345 -14.70 -23.40 26.26
CA GLU A 345 -15.41 -24.67 26.43
C GLU A 345 -14.42 -25.85 26.46
N PRO A 346 -14.40 -26.65 27.56
CA PRO A 346 -13.53 -27.80 27.64
C PRO A 346 -13.93 -28.86 26.60
N GLN A 347 -12.92 -29.46 25.95
CA GLN A 347 -13.12 -30.63 25.12
C GLN A 347 -12.73 -31.90 25.91
N GLU A 348 -13.50 -32.99 25.73
CA GLU A 348 -13.26 -34.25 26.36
C GLU A 348 -11.84 -34.77 26.07
N GLY A 349 -11.03 -34.92 27.11
CA GLY A 349 -9.71 -35.59 27.09
C GLY A 349 -8.53 -34.70 26.61
N GLY A 350 -8.69 -33.43 26.32
CA GLY A 350 -7.61 -32.53 25.87
C GLY A 350 -7.05 -31.63 26.98
N LYS A 351 -5.77 -31.22 26.87
CA LYS A 351 -5.17 -30.19 27.72
C LYS A 351 -5.28 -28.84 27.05
N LEU A 352 -5.63 -27.78 27.82
CA LEU A 352 -5.74 -26.42 27.31
C LEU A 352 -4.46 -25.94 26.62
N LEU A 353 -3.29 -26.31 27.17
CA LEU A 353 -1.99 -25.98 26.63
C LEU A 353 -1.77 -26.55 25.20
N GLU A 354 -2.19 -27.81 24.97
CA GLU A 354 -2.08 -28.42 23.64
C GLU A 354 -2.98 -27.75 22.64
N ARG A 355 -4.23 -27.44 23.03
CA ARG A 355 -5.18 -26.76 22.16
C ARG A 355 -4.81 -25.32 21.84
N LEU A 356 -4.27 -24.58 22.81
CA LEU A 356 -3.70 -23.27 22.55
C LEU A 356 -2.56 -23.37 21.52
N GLY A 357 -1.72 -24.42 21.64
CA GLY A 357 -0.67 -24.73 20.66
C GLY A 357 -1.24 -24.93 19.25
N ASP A 358 -2.31 -25.72 19.11
CA ASP A 358 -2.95 -25.97 17.82
C ASP A 358 -3.47 -24.66 17.18
N TYR A 359 -4.08 -23.76 17.96
CA TYR A 359 -4.52 -22.45 17.45
C TYR A 359 -3.35 -21.57 17.03
N VAL A 360 -2.26 -21.56 17.76
CA VAL A 360 -1.03 -20.83 17.40
C VAL A 360 -0.46 -21.36 16.09
N ASP A 361 -0.36 -22.68 15.94
CA ASP A 361 0.17 -23.31 14.73
C ASP A 361 -0.76 -23.11 13.53
N ASN A 362 -2.08 -23.16 13.72
CA ASN A 362 -3.06 -22.83 12.67
C ASN A 362 -2.96 -21.37 12.22
N LEU A 363 -2.84 -20.42 13.15
CA LEU A 363 -2.68 -19.00 12.82
C LEU A 363 -1.36 -18.73 12.06
N ARG A 364 -0.28 -19.47 12.43
CA ARG A 364 1.00 -19.42 11.73
C ARG A 364 0.88 -19.97 10.31
N MET A 365 0.21 -21.10 10.13
CA MET A 365 -0.04 -21.70 8.82
C MET A 365 -0.91 -20.79 7.94
N GLU A 366 -1.97 -20.21 8.50
CA GLU A 366 -2.83 -19.24 7.79
C GLU A 366 -2.02 -18.03 7.29
N ARG A 367 -1.15 -17.48 8.16
CA ARG A 367 -0.26 -16.38 7.79
C ARG A 367 0.70 -16.77 6.66
N GLU A 368 1.35 -17.94 6.76
CA GLU A 368 2.27 -18.44 5.73
C GLU A 368 1.56 -18.70 4.41
N GLN A 369 0.34 -19.22 4.45
CA GLN A 369 -0.47 -19.48 3.27
C GLN A 369 -0.83 -18.15 2.57
N LYS A 370 -1.36 -17.17 3.30
CA LYS A 370 -1.66 -15.82 2.77
C LYS A 370 -0.41 -15.14 2.21
N GLN A 371 0.76 -15.36 2.84
CA GLN A 371 2.03 -14.82 2.35
C GLN A 371 2.45 -15.46 1.02
N LYS A 372 2.32 -16.79 0.87
CA LYS A 372 2.58 -17.51 -0.37
C LYS A 372 1.64 -17.08 -1.49
N GLU A 373 0.38 -16.89 -1.17
CA GLU A 373 -0.63 -16.40 -2.10
C GLU A 373 -0.40 -14.94 -2.52
N GLY A 374 0.37 -14.15 -1.75
CA GLY A 374 0.57 -12.72 -1.96
C GLY A 374 -0.64 -11.88 -1.50
N LEU A 375 -1.53 -12.47 -0.70
CA LEU A 375 -2.76 -11.84 -0.20
C LEU A 375 -2.59 -11.13 1.15
N LEU A 376 -1.44 -11.33 1.82
CA LEU A 376 -1.16 -10.77 3.14
C LEU A 376 -0.78 -9.30 3.06
N GLU A 377 -1.56 -8.41 3.68
CA GLU A 377 -1.22 -6.99 3.81
C GLU A 377 -0.18 -6.77 4.92
N ARG A 378 0.67 -5.74 4.77
CA ARG A 378 1.73 -5.41 5.76
C ARG A 378 1.17 -5.14 7.15
N ARG A 379 0.00 -4.50 7.24
CA ARG A 379 -0.67 -4.22 8.52
C ARG A 379 -1.17 -5.50 9.16
N GLU A 380 -1.85 -6.35 8.38
CA GLU A 380 -2.33 -7.65 8.81
C GLU A 380 -1.18 -8.56 9.26
N ASP A 381 -0.07 -8.60 8.51
CA ASP A 381 1.13 -9.35 8.88
C ASP A 381 1.68 -8.89 10.25
N ARG A 382 1.74 -7.58 10.48
CA ARG A 382 2.20 -7.01 11.75
C ARG A 382 1.27 -7.38 12.91
N MET A 383 -0.06 -7.28 12.69
CA MET A 383 -1.07 -7.65 13.67
C MET A 383 -0.98 -9.14 14.01
N ILE A 384 -0.93 -10.03 13.02
CA ILE A 384 -0.83 -11.48 13.25
C ILE A 384 0.48 -11.84 13.98
N ARG A 385 1.62 -11.23 13.66
CA ARG A 385 2.89 -11.46 14.38
C ARG A 385 2.76 -11.09 15.84
N LYS A 386 2.23 -9.89 16.14
CA LYS A 386 2.02 -9.47 17.55
C LYS A 386 1.03 -10.38 18.27
N ALA A 387 -0.03 -10.85 17.61
CA ALA A 387 -0.95 -11.81 18.18
C ALA A 387 -0.29 -13.16 18.47
N LEU A 388 0.55 -13.65 17.55
CA LEU A 388 1.33 -14.88 17.76
C LEU A 388 2.30 -14.74 18.94
N ASP A 389 3.02 -13.61 19.04
CA ASP A 389 3.94 -13.34 20.14
C ASP A 389 3.20 -13.34 21.50
N LEU A 390 2.02 -12.71 21.55
CA LEU A 390 1.20 -12.66 22.76
C LEU A 390 0.66 -14.04 23.15
N LEU A 391 0.15 -14.81 22.19
CA LEU A 391 -0.33 -16.19 22.43
C LEU A 391 0.80 -17.13 22.85
N GLU A 392 2.02 -16.99 22.29
CA GLU A 392 3.19 -17.77 22.74
C GLU A 392 3.61 -17.40 24.18
N ASN A 393 3.51 -16.11 24.55
CA ASN A 393 3.74 -15.69 25.94
C ASN A 393 2.72 -16.35 26.89
N TYR A 394 1.44 -16.39 26.50
CA TYR A 394 0.41 -17.09 27.29
C TYR A 394 0.68 -18.60 27.37
N ARG A 395 1.16 -19.21 26.29
CA ARG A 395 1.56 -20.62 26.28
C ARG A 395 2.72 -20.91 27.22
N LEU A 396 3.72 -19.98 27.27
CA LEU A 396 4.84 -20.07 28.21
C LEU A 396 4.38 -19.90 29.68
N LEU A 397 3.42 -19.02 29.92
CA LEU A 397 2.83 -18.81 31.24
C LEU A 397 2.13 -20.07 31.73
N LEU A 398 1.28 -20.70 30.91
CA LEU A 398 0.62 -21.96 31.24
C LEU A 398 1.60 -23.13 31.53
N LYS A 399 2.75 -23.13 30.82
CA LYS A 399 3.79 -24.13 31.08
C LYS A 399 4.47 -23.96 32.44
N LYS A 400 4.55 -22.73 32.95
CA LYS A 400 5.18 -22.41 34.25
C LYS A 400 4.23 -22.67 35.42
N GLU A 401 2.98 -22.26 35.26
CA GLU A 401 1.99 -22.27 36.35
C GLU A 401 1.15 -23.53 36.43
N SER A 402 1.33 -24.51 35.49
CA SER A 402 0.74 -25.84 35.39
C SER A 402 -0.56 -26.02 36.20
N GLY A 403 -1.67 -25.48 35.64
CA GLY A 403 -3.01 -25.76 36.15
C GLY A 403 -3.32 -27.27 35.98
N GLU A 404 -3.78 -27.93 37.02
CA GLU A 404 -4.12 -29.36 36.99
C GLU A 404 -5.44 -29.59 36.21
N SER A 405 -6.31 -28.58 36.18
CA SER A 405 -7.61 -28.63 35.47
C SER A 405 -7.69 -27.64 34.30
N TRP A 406 -8.64 -27.89 33.37
CA TRP A 406 -8.92 -26.94 32.27
C TRP A 406 -9.37 -25.60 32.78
N GLU A 407 -10.20 -25.56 33.80
CA GLU A 407 -10.76 -24.32 34.36
C GLU A 407 -9.67 -23.46 34.99
N GLU A 408 -8.76 -24.07 35.79
CA GLU A 408 -7.62 -23.36 36.39
C GLU A 408 -6.69 -22.77 35.30
N ALA A 409 -6.37 -23.56 34.30
CA ALA A 409 -5.54 -23.12 33.18
C ALA A 409 -6.22 -21.98 32.40
N PHE A 410 -7.53 -22.03 32.21
CA PHE A 410 -8.28 -20.96 31.55
C PHE A 410 -8.36 -19.69 32.38
N ASP A 411 -8.50 -19.82 33.72
CA ASP A 411 -8.48 -18.64 34.62
C ASP A 411 -7.13 -17.92 34.62
N ILE A 412 -6.02 -18.65 34.48
CA ILE A 412 -4.67 -18.09 34.27
C ILE A 412 -4.65 -17.26 32.98
N LEU A 413 -5.13 -17.82 31.86
CA LEU A 413 -5.21 -17.08 30.58
C LEU A 413 -6.10 -15.85 30.67
N ARG A 414 -7.23 -15.96 31.32
CA ARG A 414 -8.18 -14.88 31.51
C ARG A 414 -7.57 -13.74 32.32
N SER A 415 -6.79 -14.06 33.37
CA SER A 415 -6.07 -13.07 34.17
C SER A 415 -5.01 -12.37 33.35
N ALA A 416 -4.15 -13.11 32.62
CA ALA A 416 -3.12 -12.57 31.78
C ALA A 416 -3.67 -11.68 30.63
N PHE A 417 -4.78 -12.08 30.03
CA PHE A 417 -5.48 -11.25 29.04
C PHE A 417 -6.05 -9.98 29.68
N GLY A 418 -6.59 -10.07 30.90
CA GLY A 418 -7.07 -8.92 31.66
C GLY A 418 -5.98 -7.89 31.94
N GLU A 419 -4.77 -8.35 32.30
CA GLU A 419 -3.60 -7.47 32.48
C GLU A 419 -3.19 -6.78 31.18
N THR A 420 -3.06 -7.55 30.08
CA THR A 420 -2.72 -6.99 28.75
C THR A 420 -3.77 -5.98 28.28
N ARG A 421 -5.05 -6.26 28.55
CA ARG A 421 -6.14 -5.33 28.26
C ARG A 421 -6.04 -4.05 29.10
N GLY A 422 -5.71 -4.15 30.40
CA GLY A 422 -5.51 -2.99 31.26
C GLY A 422 -4.37 -2.08 30.76
N GLU A 423 -3.25 -2.65 30.35
CA GLU A 423 -2.15 -1.91 29.72
C GLU A 423 -2.58 -1.19 28.43
N TRP A 424 -3.41 -1.82 27.63
CA TRP A 424 -3.96 -1.20 26.42
C TRP A 424 -4.95 -0.06 26.76
N GLU A 425 -5.82 -0.22 27.77
CA GLU A 425 -6.75 0.83 28.20
C GLU A 425 -5.97 2.08 28.68
N GLU A 426 -4.90 1.90 29.44
CA GLU A 426 -4.02 3.00 29.86
C GLU A 426 -3.34 3.68 28.66
N ALA A 427 -2.84 2.91 27.70
CA ALA A 427 -2.23 3.47 26.50
C ALA A 427 -3.25 4.21 25.61
N TRP A 428 -4.50 3.72 25.54
CA TRP A 428 -5.60 4.36 24.86
C TRP A 428 -5.92 5.72 25.46
N ASP A 429 -6.03 5.81 26.78
CA ASP A 429 -6.29 7.07 27.50
C ASP A 429 -5.14 8.06 27.29
N GLN A 430 -3.90 7.60 27.25
CA GLN A 430 -2.74 8.44 26.95
C GLN A 430 -2.78 8.96 25.49
N ALA A 431 -3.21 8.16 24.52
CA ALA A 431 -3.35 8.60 23.15
C ALA A 431 -4.49 9.63 23.00
N ALA A 432 -5.60 9.44 23.70
CA ALA A 432 -6.70 10.40 23.78
C ALA A 432 -6.24 11.73 24.39
N ALA A 433 -5.55 11.68 25.52
CA ALA A 433 -4.99 12.87 26.15
C ALA A 433 -3.99 13.61 25.23
N SER A 434 -3.17 12.88 24.49
CA SER A 434 -2.23 13.47 23.53
C SER A 434 -2.93 14.19 22.39
N LEU A 435 -4.05 13.66 21.89
CA LEU A 435 -4.89 14.30 20.89
C LEU A 435 -5.51 15.60 21.42
N GLU A 436 -6.07 15.56 22.63
CA GLU A 436 -6.65 16.74 23.27
C GLU A 436 -5.59 17.83 23.55
N CYS A 437 -4.40 17.45 24.04
CA CYS A 437 -3.29 18.39 24.23
C CYS A 437 -2.80 19.00 22.91
N ALA A 438 -2.86 18.23 21.80
CA ALA A 438 -2.55 18.75 20.48
C ALA A 438 -3.57 19.81 20.07
N PHE A 439 -4.87 19.60 20.27
CA PHE A 439 -5.90 20.60 20.01
C PHE A 439 -5.74 21.83 20.91
N ASP A 440 -5.43 21.65 22.21
CA ASP A 440 -5.14 22.79 23.13
C ASP A 440 -4.03 23.68 22.57
N PHE A 441 -2.94 23.06 22.11
CA PHE A 441 -1.83 23.79 21.53
C PHE A 441 -2.21 24.47 20.20
N MET A 442 -2.94 23.78 19.32
CA MET A 442 -3.38 24.30 18.04
C MET A 442 -4.30 25.52 18.22
N GLU A 443 -5.24 25.46 19.16
CA GLU A 443 -6.13 26.56 19.49
C GLU A 443 -5.37 27.75 20.10
N ALA A 444 -4.44 27.49 21.03
CA ALA A 444 -3.65 28.52 21.67
C ALA A 444 -2.70 29.25 20.70
N ALA A 445 -2.13 28.52 19.72
CA ALA A 445 -1.13 29.06 18.79
C ALA A 445 -1.73 29.65 17.52
N PHE A 446 -2.80 29.05 16.99
CA PHE A 446 -3.27 29.29 15.63
C PHE A 446 -4.77 29.61 15.53
N TYR A 447 -5.57 29.36 16.56
CA TYR A 447 -7.03 29.50 16.50
C TYR A 447 -7.64 28.73 15.31
N ASN A 448 -8.68 29.28 14.71
CA ASN A 448 -9.33 28.74 13.50
C ASN A 448 -8.62 29.30 12.25
N SER A 449 -7.47 28.73 11.91
CA SER A 449 -6.60 29.16 10.81
C SER A 449 -6.33 28.04 9.81
N GLN A 450 -5.57 28.34 8.77
CA GLN A 450 -5.16 27.35 7.77
C GLN A 450 -4.36 26.19 8.40
N GLU A 451 -3.61 26.44 9.46
CA GLU A 451 -2.87 25.43 10.22
C GLU A 451 -3.80 24.40 10.86
N MET A 452 -4.94 24.85 11.43
CA MET A 452 -5.97 23.95 11.96
C MET A 452 -6.58 23.08 10.86
N VAL A 453 -6.84 23.67 9.68
CA VAL A 453 -7.30 22.93 8.50
C VAL A 453 -6.33 21.82 8.11
N ILE A 454 -5.02 22.11 8.08
CA ILE A 454 -3.97 21.12 7.76
C ILE A 454 -3.95 20.00 8.80
N PHE A 455 -4.03 20.33 10.09
CA PHE A 455 -4.03 19.37 11.19
C PHE A 455 -5.24 18.42 11.11
N VAL A 456 -6.45 18.94 10.99
CA VAL A 456 -7.69 18.15 10.93
C VAL A 456 -7.77 17.33 9.62
N SER A 457 -7.33 17.91 8.50
CA SER A 457 -7.24 17.17 7.23
C SER A 457 -6.24 16.00 7.31
N GLY A 458 -5.14 16.16 8.05
CA GLY A 458 -4.22 15.07 8.36
C GLY A 458 -4.89 13.94 9.12
N ILE A 459 -5.65 14.27 10.16
CA ILE A 459 -6.41 13.31 10.97
C ILE A 459 -7.42 12.54 10.08
N ASN A 460 -8.17 13.23 9.23
CA ASN A 460 -9.15 12.64 8.31
C ASN A 460 -8.55 11.69 7.28
N THR A 461 -7.28 11.89 6.95
CA THR A 461 -6.60 11.08 5.93
C THR A 461 -5.96 9.82 6.51
N ASP A 462 -5.68 9.79 7.82
CA ASP A 462 -5.05 8.63 8.48
C ASP A 462 -6.09 7.63 8.99
N TYR A 463 -6.01 6.40 8.48
CA TYR A 463 -6.95 5.33 8.87
C TYR A 463 -7.00 5.07 10.38
N SER A 464 -5.85 5.09 11.06
CA SER A 464 -5.81 4.79 12.50
C SER A 464 -6.44 5.91 13.32
N CYS A 465 -6.23 7.16 12.89
CA CYS A 465 -6.89 8.30 13.54
C CYS A 465 -8.41 8.28 13.32
N VAL A 466 -8.88 7.95 12.13
CA VAL A 466 -10.32 7.83 11.84
C VAL A 466 -10.94 6.71 12.67
N ARG A 467 -10.34 5.50 12.69
CA ARG A 467 -10.82 4.38 13.50
C ARG A 467 -10.82 4.70 15.00
N PHE A 468 -9.80 5.38 15.49
CA PHE A 468 -9.74 5.84 16.89
C PHE A 468 -10.90 6.76 17.23
N LEU A 469 -11.22 7.72 16.36
CA LEU A 469 -12.29 8.70 16.53
C LEU A 469 -13.70 8.11 16.33
N GLU A 470 -13.85 6.93 15.76
CA GLU A 470 -15.13 6.18 15.74
C GLU A 470 -15.52 5.72 17.16
N THR A 471 -14.52 5.47 18.02
CA THR A 471 -14.72 5.01 19.39
C THR A 471 -14.53 6.14 20.42
N TYR A 472 -13.59 7.06 20.16
CA TYR A 472 -13.31 8.20 21.03
C TYR A 472 -14.01 9.47 20.52
N GLU A 473 -14.97 9.99 21.28
CA GLU A 473 -15.72 11.20 20.95
C GLU A 473 -14.91 12.46 21.32
N CYS A 474 -14.17 13.02 20.35
CA CYS A 474 -13.44 14.28 20.49
C CYS A 474 -14.32 15.45 19.99
N GLU A 475 -14.90 16.26 20.91
CA GLU A 475 -15.78 17.37 20.56
C GLU A 475 -15.09 18.40 19.65
N ARG A 476 -13.81 18.69 19.88
CA ARG A 476 -13.01 19.65 19.08
C ARG A 476 -12.83 19.16 17.66
N TYR A 477 -12.47 17.90 17.50
CA TYR A 477 -12.37 17.32 16.16
C TYR A 477 -13.70 17.42 15.41
N ILE A 478 -14.81 17.08 16.06
CA ILE A 478 -16.15 17.17 15.45
C ILE A 478 -16.47 18.61 15.04
N HIS A 479 -16.12 19.58 15.89
CA HIS A 479 -16.33 21.01 15.59
C HIS A 479 -15.57 21.44 14.35
N TYR A 480 -14.26 21.28 14.32
CA TYR A 480 -13.42 21.73 13.19
C TYR A 480 -13.65 20.91 11.92
N ASN A 481 -13.98 19.62 12.03
CA ASN A 481 -14.29 18.79 10.87
C ASN A 481 -15.61 19.20 10.18
N LYS A 482 -16.61 19.63 10.94
CA LYS A 482 -17.85 20.19 10.38
C LYS A 482 -17.58 21.45 9.58
N ASP A 483 -16.74 22.34 10.08
CA ASP A 483 -16.39 23.59 9.40
C ASP A 483 -15.69 23.30 8.05
N LEU A 484 -14.78 22.32 8.00
CA LEU A 484 -14.14 21.87 6.76
C LEU A 484 -15.15 21.34 5.73
N LEU A 485 -16.11 20.54 6.15
CA LEU A 485 -17.13 19.98 5.25
C LEU A 485 -18.03 21.07 4.67
N PHE A 486 -18.32 22.14 5.41
CA PHE A 486 -19.09 23.29 4.92
C PHE A 486 -18.29 24.15 3.95
N GLU A 487 -16.99 24.35 4.18
CA GLU A 487 -16.11 25.08 3.28
C GLU A 487 -15.90 24.34 1.94
N ASP A 488 -15.69 23.03 1.98
CA ASP A 488 -15.56 22.17 0.79
C ASP A 488 -16.86 22.15 -0.05
N ALA A 489 -18.01 22.03 0.61
CA ALA A 489 -19.31 22.09 -0.06
C ALA A 489 -19.53 23.47 -0.71
N GLY A 490 -19.17 24.55 -0.03
CA GLY A 490 -19.24 25.91 -0.54
C GLY A 490 -18.30 26.14 -1.74
N ALA A 491 -17.08 25.61 -1.70
CA ALA A 491 -16.10 25.68 -2.79
C ALA A 491 -16.57 24.89 -4.02
N GLN A 492 -17.12 23.69 -3.82
CA GLN A 492 -17.69 22.89 -4.92
C GLN A 492 -18.90 23.57 -5.58
N ILE A 493 -19.76 24.22 -4.80
CA ILE A 493 -20.89 24.96 -5.35
C ILE A 493 -20.42 26.18 -6.17
N ARG A 494 -19.42 26.93 -5.66
CA ARG A 494 -18.83 28.06 -6.41
C ARG A 494 -18.21 27.60 -7.73
N LYS A 495 -17.44 26.51 -7.72
CA LYS A 495 -16.84 25.94 -8.92
C LYS A 495 -17.89 25.52 -9.95
N ARG A 496 -19.01 24.90 -9.52
CA ARG A 496 -20.13 24.55 -10.41
C ARG A 496 -20.85 25.77 -10.97
N ILE A 497 -20.88 26.88 -10.23
CA ILE A 497 -21.47 28.14 -10.71
C ILE A 497 -20.55 28.82 -11.75
N GLU A 498 -19.22 28.73 -11.58
CA GLU A 498 -18.24 29.27 -12.55
C GLU A 498 -18.16 28.42 -13.83
N GLU A 499 -18.57 27.16 -13.81
CA GLU A 499 -18.64 26.27 -14.98
C GLU A 499 -19.98 26.39 -15.76
N LEU A 500 -20.96 27.14 -15.24
CA LEU A 500 -22.24 27.50 -15.90
C LEU A 500 -22.12 28.78 -16.67
#